data_fc77f46432934c5b38d7aacb02c08d45
#
_entry.id   fc77f46432934c5b38d7aacb02c08d45
#
_cell.length_a   1.000
_cell.length_b   1.000
_cell.length_c   1.000
_cell.angle_alpha   90.00
_cell.angle_beta   90.00
_cell.angle_gamma   90.00
#
_symmetry.space_group_name_H-M   'P 1'
#
loop_
_entity.id
_entity.type
_entity.pdbx_description
1 polymer ?
#
loop_
_entity_poly.entity_id
_entity_poly.type
_entity_poly.pdbx_seq_one_letter_code
_entity_poly.pdbx_strand_id
1 'polypeptide(L)'
;IRVTETSPGYPLMEDARLMRATKAALSETGLRVNDIEFVKIAPDTNVASLAPFLDAGAELGACEIITAPYDPDLTRLADRLGLLSEHAAARGLGVSLEFFPWTVVPDVLAAMTLVSKAGPEVAILVDSLHFDRSGSTTEQLEAIPASRLRLAHLCDAPVTPPYSLDDLLYTAREMRLPPGEGQIALPAFIRALPPDIPLGLEIPMTATRSDPHKVLKKIVADTRALLAGLAVSVPNFGDDQNT
;
A
#
# COMPACT_ATOMS: atom_id res chain seq x y z
N ILE A 1 -1.81 -2.87 -7.64
CA ILE A 1 -1.52 -2.68 -9.07
C ILE A 1 -1.97 -1.29 -9.53
N ARG A 2 -1.21 -0.66 -10.44
CA ARG A 2 -1.58 0.62 -11.05
C ARG A 2 -2.41 0.38 -12.30
N VAL A 3 -3.48 1.15 -12.46
CA VAL A 3 -4.46 0.97 -13.53
C VAL A 3 -4.59 2.17 -14.47
N THR A 4 -3.84 3.25 -14.23
CA THR A 4 -3.85 4.48 -15.02
C THR A 4 -2.51 4.74 -15.69
N GLU A 5 -2.52 5.59 -16.72
CA GLU A 5 -1.33 6.02 -17.45
C GLU A 5 -0.43 6.99 -16.67
N THR A 6 -0.90 7.56 -15.55
CA THR A 6 -0.22 8.62 -14.77
C THR A 6 1.05 8.22 -14.04
N SER A 7 1.48 6.98 -14.17
CA SER A 7 2.72 6.44 -13.61
C SER A 7 3.29 5.40 -14.58
N PRO A 8 4.58 5.04 -14.53
CA PRO A 8 5.05 3.87 -15.27
C PRO A 8 4.28 2.65 -14.79
N GLY A 9 3.13 2.45 -15.35
CA GLY A 9 2.13 1.47 -14.99
C GLY A 9 1.42 1.04 -16.24
N TYR A 10 0.35 0.33 -16.06
CA TYR A 10 -0.43 -0.24 -17.13
C TYR A 10 -1.68 0.60 -17.33
N PRO A 11 -1.94 1.18 -18.50
CA PRO A 11 -3.14 1.96 -18.78
C PRO A 11 -4.38 1.05 -18.93
N LEU A 12 -4.71 0.32 -17.89
CA LEU A 12 -5.79 -0.68 -17.91
C LEU A 12 -7.18 -0.03 -18.07
N MET A 13 -7.33 1.20 -17.57
CA MET A 13 -8.57 1.95 -17.73
C MET A 13 -8.78 2.41 -19.18
N GLU A 14 -7.71 2.74 -19.88
CA GLU A 14 -7.72 3.33 -21.20
C GLU A 14 -7.64 2.26 -22.31
N ASP A 15 -7.07 1.09 -22.01
CA ASP A 15 -6.88 -0.02 -22.96
C ASP A 15 -7.65 -1.28 -22.55
N ALA A 16 -8.86 -1.42 -23.09
CA ALA A 16 -9.70 -2.60 -22.86
C ALA A 16 -9.06 -3.92 -23.32
N ARG A 17 -8.12 -3.90 -24.29
CA ARG A 17 -7.40 -5.11 -24.72
C ARG A 17 -6.39 -5.51 -23.64
N LEU A 18 -5.67 -4.55 -23.08
CA LEU A 18 -4.73 -4.79 -22.00
C LEU A 18 -5.46 -5.28 -20.75
N MET A 19 -6.61 -4.68 -20.40
CA MET A 19 -7.46 -5.13 -19.29
C MET A 19 -7.85 -6.61 -19.45
N ARG A 20 -8.35 -7.00 -20.63
CA ARG A 20 -8.72 -8.41 -20.89
C ARG A 20 -7.52 -9.35 -20.79
N ALA A 21 -6.35 -8.96 -21.34
CA ALA A 21 -5.14 -9.76 -21.27
C ALA A 21 -4.65 -9.93 -19.82
N THR A 22 -4.74 -8.86 -19.01
CA THR A 22 -4.40 -8.91 -17.58
C THR A 22 -5.32 -9.85 -16.81
N LYS A 23 -6.63 -9.76 -17.05
CA LYS A 23 -7.61 -10.68 -16.41
C LYS A 23 -7.38 -12.14 -16.80
N ALA A 24 -7.06 -12.41 -18.07
CA ALA A 24 -6.71 -13.75 -18.51
C ALA A 24 -5.45 -14.26 -17.79
N ALA A 25 -4.40 -13.46 -17.72
CA ALA A 25 -3.17 -13.83 -17.01
C ALA A 25 -3.38 -14.06 -15.51
N LEU A 26 -4.21 -13.24 -14.85
CA LEU A 26 -4.60 -13.45 -13.45
C LEU A 26 -5.31 -14.80 -13.28
N SER A 27 -6.26 -15.11 -14.16
CA SER A 27 -6.98 -16.39 -14.14
C SER A 27 -6.06 -17.59 -14.39
N GLU A 28 -5.16 -17.50 -15.35
CA GLU A 28 -4.20 -18.57 -15.68
C GLU A 28 -3.18 -18.84 -14.58
N THR A 29 -2.77 -17.79 -13.85
CA THR A 29 -1.76 -17.88 -12.79
C THR A 29 -2.35 -18.10 -11.40
N GLY A 30 -3.68 -17.95 -11.23
CA GLY A 30 -4.34 -17.96 -9.92
C GLY A 30 -4.03 -16.74 -9.05
N LEU A 31 -3.37 -15.70 -9.60
CA LEU A 31 -3.10 -14.46 -8.88
C LEU A 31 -4.35 -13.64 -8.71
N ARG A 32 -4.41 -12.89 -7.60
CA ARG A 32 -5.49 -11.95 -7.28
C ARG A 32 -4.93 -10.54 -7.14
N VAL A 33 -5.76 -9.55 -7.44
CA VAL A 33 -5.46 -8.15 -7.18
C VAL A 33 -5.96 -7.82 -5.77
N ASN A 34 -5.06 -7.49 -4.85
CA ASN A 34 -5.45 -7.08 -3.50
C ASN A 34 -5.89 -5.60 -3.49
N ASP A 35 -5.13 -4.77 -4.15
CA ASP A 35 -5.36 -3.32 -4.17
C ASP A 35 -5.05 -2.71 -5.54
N ILE A 36 -5.66 -1.55 -5.76
CA ILE A 36 -5.31 -0.66 -6.85
C ILE A 36 -4.76 0.65 -6.31
N GLU A 37 -3.75 1.17 -6.99
CA GLU A 37 -3.12 2.42 -6.62
C GLU A 37 -3.05 3.36 -7.83
N PHE A 38 -3.07 4.63 -7.67
CA PHE A 38 -3.05 5.29 -6.35
C PHE A 38 -3.83 6.59 -6.51
N VAL A 39 -4.67 6.93 -5.54
CA VAL A 39 -5.46 8.15 -5.56
C VAL A 39 -4.78 9.23 -4.71
N LYS A 40 -4.18 10.20 -5.38
CA LYS A 40 -3.66 11.40 -4.73
C LYS A 40 -4.82 12.35 -4.42
N ILE A 41 -5.17 12.51 -3.14
CA ILE A 41 -6.19 13.46 -2.74
C ILE A 41 -5.54 14.85 -2.56
N ALA A 42 -5.83 15.75 -3.49
CA ALA A 42 -5.29 17.10 -3.59
C ALA A 42 -6.44 18.14 -3.51
N PRO A 43 -6.15 19.46 -3.40
CA PRO A 43 -7.18 20.49 -3.30
C PRO A 43 -8.20 20.53 -4.44
N ASP A 44 -7.84 20.05 -5.61
CA ASP A 44 -8.65 20.00 -6.82
C ASP A 44 -9.27 18.61 -7.10
N THR A 45 -9.04 17.61 -6.25
CA THR A 45 -9.57 16.26 -6.44
C THR A 45 -11.09 16.27 -6.50
N ASN A 46 -11.65 15.80 -7.61
CA ASN A 46 -13.08 15.55 -7.77
C ASN A 46 -13.34 14.05 -7.63
N VAL A 47 -13.93 13.64 -6.51
CA VAL A 47 -14.19 12.22 -6.22
C VAL A 47 -15.12 11.58 -7.25
N ALA A 48 -16.10 12.31 -7.78
CA ALA A 48 -17.02 11.77 -8.79
C ALA A 48 -16.31 11.40 -10.10
N SER A 49 -15.21 12.08 -10.44
CA SER A 49 -14.42 11.77 -11.64
C SER A 49 -13.58 10.51 -11.51
N LEU A 50 -13.47 9.95 -10.30
CA LEU A 50 -12.75 8.69 -10.06
C LEU A 50 -13.58 7.44 -10.38
N ALA A 51 -14.84 7.58 -10.79
CA ALA A 51 -15.69 6.43 -11.11
C ALA A 51 -15.03 5.42 -12.07
N PRO A 52 -14.38 5.81 -13.18
CA PRO A 52 -13.69 4.85 -14.06
C PRO A 52 -12.55 4.09 -13.36
N PHE A 53 -11.81 4.76 -12.46
CA PHE A 53 -10.77 4.13 -11.65
C PHE A 53 -11.33 3.07 -10.70
N LEU A 54 -12.45 3.40 -10.02
CA LEU A 54 -13.15 2.48 -9.13
C LEU A 54 -13.73 1.29 -9.90
N ASP A 55 -14.32 1.55 -11.08
CA ASP A 55 -14.86 0.50 -11.96
C ASP A 55 -13.77 -0.46 -12.44
N ALA A 56 -12.58 0.05 -12.79
CA ALA A 56 -11.44 -0.78 -13.16
C ALA A 56 -10.95 -1.67 -11.99
N GLY A 57 -10.91 -1.13 -10.77
CA GLY A 57 -10.60 -1.90 -9.56
C GLY A 57 -11.60 -3.03 -9.32
N ALA A 58 -12.89 -2.72 -9.39
CA ALA A 58 -13.95 -3.71 -9.26
C ALA A 58 -13.88 -4.78 -10.35
N GLU A 59 -13.60 -4.41 -11.60
CA GLU A 59 -13.44 -5.34 -12.72
C GLU A 59 -12.25 -6.30 -12.53
N LEU A 60 -11.18 -5.84 -11.86
CA LEU A 60 -10.02 -6.66 -11.51
C LEU A 60 -10.23 -7.50 -10.25
N GLY A 61 -11.34 -7.31 -9.53
CA GLY A 61 -11.60 -7.98 -8.26
C GLY A 61 -10.72 -7.48 -7.11
N ALA A 62 -10.26 -6.24 -7.18
CA ALA A 62 -9.51 -5.63 -6.09
C ALA A 62 -10.35 -5.49 -4.81
N CYS A 63 -9.70 -5.48 -3.66
CA CYS A 63 -10.33 -5.31 -2.36
C CYS A 63 -10.18 -3.88 -1.83
N GLU A 64 -9.07 -3.22 -2.11
CA GLU A 64 -8.70 -1.92 -1.55
C GLU A 64 -8.23 -0.92 -2.61
N ILE A 65 -8.35 0.36 -2.24
CA ILE A 65 -7.78 1.50 -2.96
C ILE A 65 -6.76 2.18 -2.05
N ILE A 66 -5.55 2.39 -2.53
CA ILE A 66 -4.53 3.15 -1.80
C ILE A 66 -4.66 4.63 -2.13
N THR A 67 -4.71 5.46 -1.09
CA THR A 67 -4.85 6.92 -1.20
C THR A 67 -3.73 7.66 -0.49
N ALA A 68 -3.42 8.86 -0.95
CA ALA A 68 -2.36 9.72 -0.43
C ALA A 68 -2.85 11.12 -0.06
N PRO A 69 -2.40 11.71 1.09
CA PRO A 69 -2.94 12.93 1.67
C PRO A 69 -2.19 14.17 1.20
N TYR A 70 -2.53 14.67 0.03
CA TYR A 70 -1.88 15.87 -0.55
C TYR A 70 -2.75 17.14 -0.49
N ASP A 71 -3.91 17.10 0.16
CA ASP A 71 -4.71 18.29 0.44
C ASP A 71 -4.28 18.88 1.80
N PRO A 72 -3.78 20.13 1.85
CA PRO A 72 -3.35 20.75 3.10
C PRO A 72 -4.51 21.09 4.05
N ASP A 73 -5.77 21.12 3.57
CA ASP A 73 -6.96 21.29 4.39
C ASP A 73 -7.44 19.93 4.89
N LEU A 74 -7.15 19.64 6.16
CA LEU A 74 -7.49 18.35 6.78
C LEU A 74 -8.99 18.08 6.86
N THR A 75 -9.85 19.11 6.90
CA THR A 75 -11.30 18.92 6.90
C THR A 75 -11.76 18.46 5.53
N ARG A 76 -11.37 19.17 4.48
CA ARG A 76 -11.69 18.81 3.09
C ARG A 76 -11.07 17.46 2.69
N LEU A 77 -9.88 17.16 3.18
CA LEU A 77 -9.23 15.85 2.98
C LEU A 77 -10.06 14.73 3.60
N ALA A 78 -10.53 14.90 4.85
CA ALA A 78 -11.37 13.92 5.52
C ALA A 78 -12.72 13.74 4.78
N ASP A 79 -13.37 14.83 4.38
CA ASP A 79 -14.64 14.79 3.65
C ASP A 79 -14.49 14.03 2.31
N ARG A 80 -13.40 14.28 1.59
CA ARG A 80 -13.12 13.59 0.32
C ARG A 80 -12.80 12.10 0.50
N LEU A 81 -12.06 11.76 1.54
CA LEU A 81 -11.80 10.35 1.89
C LEU A 81 -13.10 9.62 2.23
N GLY A 82 -13.97 10.24 3.03
CA GLY A 82 -15.27 9.68 3.36
C GLY A 82 -16.13 9.48 2.11
N LEU A 83 -16.26 10.53 1.26
CA LEU A 83 -16.99 10.44 0.01
C LEU A 83 -16.41 9.37 -0.95
N LEU A 84 -15.08 9.29 -1.05
CA LEU A 84 -14.43 8.24 -1.85
C LEU A 84 -14.76 6.85 -1.30
N SER A 85 -14.76 6.69 0.02
CA SER A 85 -15.10 5.42 0.67
C SER A 85 -16.54 4.99 0.36
N GLU A 86 -17.51 5.91 0.33
CA GLU A 86 -18.88 5.63 -0.07
C GLU A 86 -18.97 5.15 -1.54
N HIS A 87 -18.28 5.85 -2.45
CA HIS A 87 -18.23 5.47 -3.87
C HIS A 87 -17.52 4.12 -4.11
N ALA A 88 -16.47 3.85 -3.34
CA ALA A 88 -15.71 2.60 -3.39
C ALA A 88 -16.56 1.43 -2.86
N ALA A 89 -17.22 1.60 -1.71
CA ALA A 89 -18.08 0.59 -1.08
C ALA A 89 -19.22 0.15 -2.00
N ALA A 90 -19.80 1.06 -2.78
CA ALA A 90 -20.81 0.74 -3.80
C ALA A 90 -20.30 -0.23 -4.88
N ARG A 91 -18.99 -0.45 -4.97
CA ARG A 91 -18.30 -1.35 -5.91
C ARG A 91 -17.59 -2.52 -5.22
N GLY A 92 -17.79 -2.67 -3.91
CA GLY A 92 -17.13 -3.70 -3.10
C GLY A 92 -15.66 -3.42 -2.79
N LEU A 93 -15.22 -2.16 -2.92
CA LEU A 93 -13.85 -1.73 -2.64
C LEU A 93 -13.77 -1.02 -1.28
N GLY A 94 -12.67 -1.23 -0.55
CA GLY A 94 -12.29 -0.43 0.60
C GLY A 94 -11.39 0.75 0.22
N VAL A 95 -11.13 1.64 1.17
CA VAL A 95 -10.20 2.76 1.02
C VAL A 95 -9.21 2.78 2.17
N SER A 96 -7.93 2.72 1.85
CA SER A 96 -6.82 2.82 2.79
C SER A 96 -6.01 4.09 2.54
N LEU A 97 -5.80 4.87 3.60
CA LEU A 97 -4.94 6.04 3.59
C LEU A 97 -3.51 5.62 3.93
N GLU A 98 -2.58 5.90 3.04
CA GLU A 98 -1.15 5.83 3.32
C GLU A 98 -0.64 7.20 3.78
N PHE A 99 0.02 7.25 4.93
CA PHE A 99 0.64 8.49 5.43
C PHE A 99 2.09 8.61 4.94
N PHE A 100 2.54 9.84 4.74
CA PHE A 100 3.91 10.12 4.29
C PHE A 100 4.55 11.20 5.14
N PRO A 101 5.78 11.00 5.64
CA PRO A 101 6.50 11.96 6.49
C PRO A 101 6.64 13.38 5.92
N TRP A 102 6.49 13.54 4.62
CA TRP A 102 6.58 14.83 3.91
C TRP A 102 5.22 15.47 3.59
N THR A 103 4.14 14.94 4.12
CA THR A 103 2.78 15.46 3.89
C THR A 103 2.16 16.04 5.17
N VAL A 104 0.93 16.54 5.07
CA VAL A 104 0.13 17.01 6.21
C VAL A 104 -0.35 15.88 7.13
N VAL A 105 -0.15 14.65 6.73
CA VAL A 105 -0.43 13.44 7.53
C VAL A 105 0.89 12.65 7.62
N PRO A 106 1.82 13.09 8.51
CA PRO A 106 3.18 12.59 8.48
C PRO A 106 3.41 11.27 9.22
N ASP A 107 2.49 10.85 10.07
CA ASP A 107 2.68 9.75 11.02
C ASP A 107 1.38 9.01 11.35
N VAL A 108 1.49 7.94 12.15
CA VAL A 108 0.37 7.10 12.60
C VAL A 108 -0.71 7.90 13.33
N LEU A 109 -0.34 8.84 14.21
CA LEU A 109 -1.31 9.60 15.00
C LEU A 109 -2.12 10.57 14.13
N ALA A 110 -1.45 11.24 13.20
CA ALA A 110 -2.11 12.09 12.21
C ALA A 110 -3.04 11.28 11.30
N ALA A 111 -2.60 10.10 10.85
CA ALA A 111 -3.42 9.19 10.04
C ALA A 111 -4.68 8.74 10.82
N MET A 112 -4.52 8.27 12.07
CA MET A 112 -5.63 7.88 12.92
C MET A 112 -6.63 9.02 13.15
N THR A 113 -6.13 10.23 13.38
CA THR A 113 -6.96 11.42 13.57
C THR A 113 -7.79 11.71 12.31
N LEU A 114 -7.14 11.63 11.14
CA LEU A 114 -7.80 11.92 9.87
C LEU A 114 -8.86 10.87 9.51
N VAL A 115 -8.52 9.57 9.56
CA VAL A 115 -9.46 8.50 9.19
C VAL A 115 -10.64 8.42 10.16
N SER A 116 -10.45 8.82 11.44
CA SER A 116 -11.56 8.91 12.39
C SER A 116 -12.59 9.98 12.00
N LYS A 117 -12.14 11.06 11.37
CA LYS A 117 -13.01 12.13 10.83
C LYS A 117 -13.65 11.71 9.50
N ALA A 118 -12.92 11.01 8.65
CA ALA A 118 -13.38 10.57 7.34
C ALA A 118 -14.51 9.53 7.40
N GLY A 119 -14.59 8.77 8.49
CA GLY A 119 -15.65 7.77 8.68
C GLY A 119 -15.13 6.38 9.08
N PRO A 120 -16.03 5.48 9.52
CA PRO A 120 -15.64 4.18 10.07
C PRO A 120 -15.02 3.23 9.03
N GLU A 121 -15.32 3.42 7.75
CA GLU A 121 -14.90 2.50 6.69
C GLU A 121 -13.55 2.87 6.05
N VAL A 122 -12.98 4.03 6.38
CA VAL A 122 -11.64 4.41 5.89
C VAL A 122 -10.57 3.74 6.76
N ALA A 123 -9.69 2.97 6.15
CA ALA A 123 -8.60 2.28 6.81
C ALA A 123 -7.25 3.03 6.64
N ILE A 124 -6.20 2.49 7.23
CA ILE A 124 -4.83 2.97 7.12
C ILE A 124 -3.99 1.87 6.48
N LEU A 125 -3.18 2.24 5.51
CA LEU A 125 -2.04 1.47 5.06
C LEU A 125 -0.82 1.96 5.82
N VAL A 126 -0.07 1.05 6.42
CA VAL A 126 1.19 1.37 7.07
C VAL A 126 2.34 0.75 6.26
N ASP A 127 3.16 1.62 5.69
CA ASP A 127 4.40 1.22 5.01
C ASP A 127 5.56 1.27 6.00
N SER A 128 6.41 0.24 6.02
CA SER A 128 7.53 0.11 6.95
C SER A 128 8.55 1.24 6.84
N LEU A 129 8.79 1.77 5.64
CA LEU A 129 9.67 2.93 5.43
C LEU A 129 9.05 4.20 6.01
N HIS A 130 7.78 4.46 5.70
CA HIS A 130 7.11 5.67 6.18
C HIS A 130 6.91 5.64 7.69
N PHE A 131 6.66 4.46 8.24
CA PHE A 131 6.60 4.24 9.69
C PHE A 131 7.94 4.59 10.36
N ASP A 132 9.05 4.03 9.88
CA ASP A 132 10.39 4.34 10.42
C ASP A 132 10.74 5.83 10.28
N ARG A 133 10.50 6.41 9.11
CA ARG A 133 10.85 7.81 8.82
C ARG A 133 10.00 8.84 9.56
N SER A 134 8.80 8.47 9.97
CA SER A 134 7.91 9.34 10.75
C SER A 134 8.26 9.39 12.24
N GLY A 135 9.09 8.48 12.72
CA GLY A 135 9.35 8.32 14.16
C GLY A 135 8.14 7.75 14.91
N SER A 136 7.17 7.16 14.23
CA SER A 136 6.06 6.45 14.86
C SER A 136 6.57 5.25 15.67
N THR A 137 5.85 4.89 16.73
CA THR A 137 6.25 3.78 17.61
C THR A 137 5.36 2.55 17.45
N THR A 138 5.87 1.39 17.84
CA THR A 138 5.10 0.14 17.81
C THR A 138 3.85 0.20 18.66
N GLU A 139 3.88 0.91 19.81
CA GLU A 139 2.71 1.12 20.65
C GLU A 139 1.61 1.94 19.95
N GLN A 140 2.01 2.92 19.12
CA GLN A 140 1.06 3.68 18.31
C GLN A 140 0.45 2.80 17.21
N LEU A 141 1.25 1.91 16.60
CA LEU A 141 0.79 0.96 15.60
C LEU A 141 -0.17 -0.06 16.20
N GLU A 142 0.15 -0.65 17.35
CA GLU A 142 -0.69 -1.59 18.08
C GLU A 142 -2.00 -0.96 18.55
N ALA A 143 -2.03 0.36 18.78
CA ALA A 143 -3.22 1.09 19.17
C ALA A 143 -4.23 1.30 18.02
N ILE A 144 -3.83 1.05 16.75
CA ILE A 144 -4.76 1.11 15.62
C ILE A 144 -5.72 -0.08 15.70
N PRO A 145 -7.05 0.13 15.71
CA PRO A 145 -8.00 -0.98 15.65
C PRO A 145 -7.74 -1.88 14.43
N ALA A 146 -7.75 -3.19 14.60
CA ALA A 146 -7.48 -4.14 13.50
C ALA A 146 -8.40 -3.93 12.28
N SER A 147 -9.65 -3.48 12.50
CA SER A 147 -10.58 -3.13 11.41
C SER A 147 -10.12 -1.93 10.57
N ARG A 148 -9.16 -1.14 11.08
CA ARG A 148 -8.58 0.02 10.39
C ARG A 148 -7.23 -0.26 9.73
N LEU A 149 -6.66 -1.47 9.91
CA LEU A 149 -5.43 -1.93 9.26
C LEU A 149 -5.78 -3.08 8.32
N ARG A 150 -5.95 -2.78 7.04
CA ARG A 150 -6.36 -3.79 6.05
C ARG A 150 -5.20 -4.35 5.22
N LEU A 151 -4.10 -3.60 5.13
CA LEU A 151 -2.85 -4.04 4.51
C LEU A 151 -1.67 -3.24 5.07
N ALA A 152 -0.48 -3.80 4.92
CA ALA A 152 0.77 -3.11 5.21
C ALA A 152 1.77 -3.32 4.08
N HIS A 153 2.65 -2.34 3.84
CA HIS A 153 3.75 -2.47 2.90
C HIS A 153 5.07 -2.76 3.63
N LEU A 154 5.84 -3.68 3.08
CA LEU A 154 7.17 -4.03 3.56
C LEU A 154 8.23 -3.65 2.54
N CYS A 155 9.21 -2.96 3.00
CA CYS A 155 10.53 -2.80 2.41
C CYS A 155 11.54 -2.60 3.53
N ASP A 156 12.79 -2.46 3.18
CA ASP A 156 13.87 -2.08 4.11
C ASP A 156 14.64 -0.88 3.56
N ALA A 157 15.47 -0.27 4.38
CA ALA A 157 16.33 0.85 3.99
C ALA A 157 17.43 1.07 5.05
N PRO A 158 18.54 1.77 4.71
CA PRO A 158 19.47 2.29 5.71
C PRO A 158 18.76 3.26 6.67
N VAL A 159 19.14 3.27 7.95
CA VAL A 159 18.58 4.16 8.97
C VAL A 159 19.66 5.13 9.44
N THR A 160 19.62 6.37 8.92
CA THR A 160 20.65 7.40 9.13
C THR A 160 20.03 8.79 9.40
N PRO A 161 19.22 8.95 10.47
CA PRO A 161 18.59 10.24 10.77
C PRO A 161 19.66 11.30 11.16
N PRO A 162 19.38 12.62 10.99
CA PRO A 162 18.10 13.17 10.47
C PRO A 162 18.00 13.07 8.94
N TYR A 163 16.77 13.09 8.43
CA TYR A 163 16.48 13.03 6.99
C TYR A 163 16.04 14.39 6.47
N SER A 164 16.63 14.84 5.37
CA SER A 164 16.08 15.94 4.56
C SER A 164 14.86 15.49 3.77
N LEU A 165 14.10 16.43 3.21
CA LEU A 165 13.02 16.11 2.30
C LEU A 165 13.50 15.30 1.08
N ASP A 166 14.67 15.66 0.54
CA ASP A 166 15.27 14.98 -0.60
C ASP A 166 15.65 13.52 -0.25
N ASP A 167 16.19 13.28 0.95
CA ASP A 167 16.50 11.93 1.43
C ASP A 167 15.24 11.08 1.56
N LEU A 168 14.16 11.64 2.11
CA LEU A 168 12.87 10.96 2.26
C LEU A 168 12.31 10.55 0.89
N LEU A 169 12.28 11.50 -0.06
CA LEU A 169 11.74 11.26 -1.39
C LEU A 169 12.61 10.31 -2.22
N TYR A 170 13.93 10.45 -2.15
CA TYR A 170 14.87 9.59 -2.87
C TYR A 170 14.78 8.14 -2.37
N THR A 171 14.82 7.94 -1.05
CA THR A 171 14.70 6.59 -0.49
C THR A 171 13.36 5.96 -0.88
N ALA A 172 12.26 6.70 -0.75
CA ALA A 172 10.93 6.18 -1.03
C ALA A 172 10.73 5.75 -2.50
N ARG A 173 11.37 6.44 -3.44
CA ARG A 173 11.13 6.28 -4.89
C ARG A 173 12.18 5.48 -5.64
N GLU A 174 13.43 5.41 -5.12
CA GLU A 174 14.58 4.91 -5.88
C GLU A 174 15.46 3.93 -5.11
N MET A 175 15.42 3.94 -3.77
CA MET A 175 16.45 3.33 -2.93
C MET A 175 15.91 2.47 -1.79
N ARG A 176 14.75 1.86 -1.98
CA ARG A 176 14.30 0.83 -1.03
C ARG A 176 15.11 -0.44 -1.20
N LEU A 177 15.23 -1.19 -0.13
CA LEU A 177 15.90 -2.49 -0.08
C LEU A 177 14.89 -3.62 0.17
N PRO A 178 15.20 -4.84 -0.27
CA PRO A 178 14.46 -6.02 0.15
C PRO A 178 14.39 -6.16 1.68
N PRO A 179 13.27 -6.66 2.24
CA PRO A 179 13.16 -6.91 3.67
C PRO A 179 14.32 -7.76 4.19
N GLY A 180 15.01 -7.25 5.22
CA GLY A 180 16.18 -7.89 5.84
C GLY A 180 17.53 -7.46 5.26
N GLU A 181 17.57 -6.62 4.22
CA GLU A 181 18.82 -6.09 3.66
C GLU A 181 19.16 -4.68 4.15
N GLY A 182 18.31 -4.06 4.97
CA GLY A 182 18.50 -2.73 5.53
C GLY A 182 18.62 -2.72 7.06
N GLN A 183 18.14 -1.65 7.67
CA GLN A 183 18.29 -1.39 9.10
C GLN A 183 16.97 -1.01 9.78
N ILE A 184 15.82 -1.03 9.05
CA ILE A 184 14.52 -0.80 9.65
C ILE A 184 14.22 -1.94 10.64
N ALA A 185 13.67 -1.61 11.79
CA ALA A 185 13.33 -2.58 12.82
C ALA A 185 12.13 -3.47 12.42
N LEU A 186 12.20 -4.12 11.23
CA LEU A 186 11.12 -4.92 10.66
C LEU A 186 10.57 -5.99 11.61
N PRO A 187 11.38 -6.71 12.43
CA PRO A 187 10.82 -7.65 13.38
C PRO A 187 9.86 -7.04 14.39
N ALA A 188 10.13 -5.83 14.87
CA ALA A 188 9.26 -5.11 15.80
C ALA A 188 8.01 -4.60 15.09
N PHE A 189 8.19 -4.01 13.90
CA PHE A 189 7.10 -3.54 13.05
C PHE A 189 6.10 -4.66 12.73
N ILE A 190 6.58 -5.82 12.25
CA ILE A 190 5.74 -6.95 11.85
C ILE A 190 4.96 -7.51 13.04
N ARG A 191 5.60 -7.61 14.24
CA ARG A 191 4.90 -8.10 15.44
C ARG A 191 3.81 -7.16 15.95
N ALA A 192 3.93 -5.86 15.66
CA ALA A 192 2.93 -4.86 16.03
C ALA A 192 1.72 -4.82 15.07
N LEU A 193 1.82 -5.49 13.91
CA LEU A 193 0.72 -5.61 12.96
C LEU A 193 -0.29 -6.68 13.43
N PRO A 194 -1.58 -6.56 13.05
CA PRO A 194 -2.54 -7.64 13.23
C PRO A 194 -2.05 -8.94 12.58
N PRO A 195 -2.32 -10.11 13.18
CA PRO A 195 -2.05 -11.37 12.53
C PRO A 195 -2.86 -11.48 11.22
N ASP A 196 -2.29 -12.16 10.24
CA ASP A 196 -2.92 -12.43 8.93
C ASP A 196 -3.21 -11.18 8.06
N ILE A 197 -2.68 -10.00 8.42
CA ILE A 197 -2.77 -8.82 7.57
C ILE A 197 -2.06 -9.08 6.22
N PRO A 198 -2.67 -8.72 5.08
CA PRO A 198 -1.97 -8.77 3.79
C PRO A 198 -0.70 -7.90 3.81
N LEU A 199 0.41 -8.45 3.34
CA LEU A 199 1.69 -7.75 3.25
C LEU A 199 2.06 -7.55 1.79
N GLY A 200 2.11 -6.29 1.36
CA GLY A 200 2.62 -5.89 0.04
C GLY A 200 4.13 -5.65 0.09
N LEU A 201 4.84 -6.04 -0.96
CA LEU A 201 6.27 -5.75 -1.12
C LEU A 201 6.42 -4.55 -2.05
N GLU A 202 6.65 -3.36 -1.49
CA GLU A 202 6.84 -2.14 -2.26
C GLU A 202 8.29 -1.70 -2.20
N ILE A 203 9.07 -2.08 -3.23
CA ILE A 203 10.53 -1.92 -3.24
C ILE A 203 11.01 -1.25 -4.54
N PRO A 204 10.71 0.04 -4.74
CA PRO A 204 11.30 0.80 -5.85
C PRO A 204 12.82 0.82 -5.77
N MET A 205 13.47 0.24 -6.77
CA MET A 205 14.93 0.14 -6.87
C MET A 205 15.40 0.49 -8.27
N THR A 206 16.36 1.39 -8.37
CA THR A 206 16.98 1.77 -9.65
C THR A 206 17.83 0.64 -10.26
N ALA A 207 18.42 -0.19 -9.40
CA ALA A 207 19.36 -1.25 -9.79
C ALA A 207 18.72 -2.51 -10.42
N THR A 208 17.38 -2.61 -10.44
CA THR A 208 16.66 -3.87 -10.74
C THR A 208 16.39 -4.12 -12.22
N ARG A 209 16.93 -3.30 -13.12
CA ARG A 209 16.56 -3.32 -14.54
C ARG A 209 17.08 -4.52 -15.35
N SER A 210 17.94 -5.39 -14.79
CA SER A 210 18.59 -6.46 -15.55
C SER A 210 17.83 -7.79 -15.60
N ASP A 211 17.11 -8.18 -14.54
CA ASP A 211 16.32 -9.42 -14.48
C ASP A 211 15.21 -9.34 -13.41
N PRO A 212 14.03 -8.80 -13.76
CA PRO A 212 12.92 -8.64 -12.79
C PRO A 212 12.45 -9.96 -12.16
N HIS A 213 12.45 -11.06 -12.91
CA HIS A 213 12.02 -12.36 -12.40
C HIS A 213 12.93 -12.89 -11.30
N LYS A 214 14.24 -12.80 -11.51
CA LYS A 214 15.23 -13.24 -10.52
C LYS A 214 15.12 -12.40 -9.25
N VAL A 215 14.96 -11.10 -9.40
CA VAL A 215 14.85 -10.18 -8.28
C VAL A 215 13.57 -10.43 -7.49
N LEU A 216 12.42 -10.55 -8.14
CA LEU A 216 11.14 -10.86 -7.48
C LEU A 216 11.20 -12.19 -6.71
N LYS A 217 11.75 -13.24 -7.32
CA LYS A 217 11.94 -14.54 -6.63
C LYS A 217 12.79 -14.41 -5.38
N LYS A 218 13.90 -13.65 -5.46
CA LYS A 218 14.77 -13.42 -4.29
C LYS A 218 14.04 -12.67 -3.20
N ILE A 219 13.41 -11.55 -3.51
CA ILE A 219 12.67 -10.73 -2.55
C ILE A 219 11.60 -11.55 -1.82
N VAL A 220 10.82 -12.33 -2.56
CA VAL A 220 9.78 -13.19 -1.97
C VAL A 220 10.40 -14.27 -1.06
N ALA A 221 11.50 -14.90 -1.48
CA ALA A 221 12.19 -15.91 -0.69
C ALA A 221 12.75 -15.32 0.62
N ASP A 222 13.42 -14.17 0.54
CA ASP A 222 14.02 -13.50 1.70
C ASP A 222 12.94 -13.02 2.68
N THR A 223 11.85 -12.46 2.17
CA THR A 223 10.70 -12.03 2.99
C THR A 223 10.05 -13.23 3.70
N ARG A 224 9.83 -14.34 3.00
CA ARG A 224 9.30 -15.57 3.62
C ARG A 224 10.24 -16.11 4.70
N ALA A 225 11.55 -16.08 4.49
CA ALA A 225 12.53 -16.48 5.49
C ALA A 225 12.49 -15.57 6.73
N LEU A 226 12.36 -14.26 6.55
CA LEU A 226 12.18 -13.29 7.64
C LEU A 226 10.92 -13.62 8.46
N LEU A 227 9.78 -13.77 7.78
CA LEU A 227 8.49 -14.05 8.44
C LEU A 227 8.51 -15.40 9.18
N ALA A 228 9.08 -16.45 8.59
CA ALA A 228 9.26 -17.74 9.24
C ALA A 228 10.11 -17.64 10.51
N GLY A 229 11.17 -16.84 10.49
CA GLY A 229 12.02 -16.57 11.66
C GLY A 229 11.31 -15.82 12.79
N LEU A 230 10.22 -15.13 12.46
CA LEU A 230 9.39 -14.41 13.43
C LEU A 230 8.22 -15.26 13.97
N ALA A 231 8.05 -16.50 13.53
CA ALA A 231 6.89 -17.37 13.79
C ALA A 231 5.54 -16.71 13.43
N VAL A 232 5.55 -15.84 12.42
CA VAL A 232 4.35 -15.21 11.86
C VAL A 232 3.77 -16.15 10.80
N SER A 233 2.49 -16.50 10.92
CA SER A 233 1.79 -17.29 9.90
C SER A 233 1.72 -16.48 8.60
N VAL A 234 2.29 -17.05 7.54
CA VAL A 234 2.09 -16.49 6.19
C VAL A 234 0.83 -17.16 5.63
N PRO A 235 -0.21 -16.40 5.24
CA PRO A 235 -1.36 -16.99 4.57
C PRO A 235 -0.90 -17.79 3.34
N ASN A 236 -1.27 -19.05 3.28
CA ASN A 236 -0.88 -19.93 2.18
C ASN A 236 -1.86 -19.73 1.02
N PHE A 237 -1.57 -18.79 0.13
CA PHE A 237 -2.39 -18.48 -1.05
C PHE A 237 -2.04 -19.42 -2.23
N GLY A 238 -1.96 -20.72 -2.02
CA GLY A 238 -1.52 -21.57 -3.13
C GLY A 238 -1.78 -23.07 -3.10
N ASP A 239 -2.30 -23.65 -2.02
CA ASP A 239 -2.38 -25.13 -1.91
C ASP A 239 -3.79 -25.73 -2.14
N ASP A 240 -4.80 -24.97 -2.57
CA ASP A 240 -6.14 -25.49 -2.90
C ASP A 240 -6.29 -25.92 -4.36
N GLN A 241 -5.27 -26.55 -4.94
CA GLN A 241 -5.36 -27.22 -6.23
C GLN A 241 -4.91 -28.68 -6.12
N ASN A 242 -5.59 -29.49 -5.30
CA ASN A 242 -5.60 -30.95 -5.47
C ASN A 242 -6.69 -31.61 -4.59
N THR A 243 -7.91 -31.56 -5.04
CA THR A 243 -8.92 -32.64 -4.84
C THR A 243 -9.91 -32.63 -5.97
#